data_af75c4157a66e3cfd7982c50b25d972a
#
_entry.id   af75c4157a66e3cfd7982c50b25d972a
#
_cell.length_a   1.000
_cell.length_b   1.000
_cell.length_c   1.000
_cell.angle_alpha   90.00
_cell.angle_beta   90.00
_cell.angle_gamma   90.00
#
_symmetry.space_group_name_H-M   'P 1'
#
loop_
_entity.id
_entity.type
_entity.pdbx_description
1 polymer ?
#
loop_
_entity_poly.entity_id
_entity_poly.type
_entity_poly.pdbx_seq_one_letter_code
_entity_poly.pdbx_strand_id
1 'polypeptide(L)'
;MPKGAFLTLYGINNIGKSTHSKRLVQRLEREGYDPVYLKYPIYDFEPTGPELDAILRKGHGKDLTEVDLQTLFMQNRQDFEPQLRAMIEAGKIVVAEDYTQTGIAWGTAKGLEESWVEALNEDLLKEDFSLLLIGERAMHVKEEGHIHESDDELVKKVDKILRARAKRFGWPVIELQPTKDATHELIWAEVEKFLQESGVAKLASQGAA
;
A
#
# COMPACT_ATOMS: atom_id res chain seq x y z
N MET A 1 -2.21 18.93 -18.71
CA MET A 1 -3.14 17.96 -18.12
C MET A 1 -3.03 18.09 -16.60
N PRO A 2 -4.07 17.83 -15.82
CA PRO A 2 -3.97 17.85 -14.36
C PRO A 2 -2.92 16.80 -13.94
N LYS A 3 -2.12 17.13 -12.92
CA LYS A 3 -1.11 16.22 -12.39
C LYS A 3 -1.80 15.25 -11.44
N GLY A 4 -1.71 13.95 -11.71
CA GLY A 4 -2.14 12.90 -10.78
C GLY A 4 -1.10 12.64 -9.70
N ALA A 5 -1.39 11.71 -8.77
CA ALA A 5 -0.46 11.32 -7.72
C ALA A 5 -0.62 9.85 -7.34
N PHE A 6 0.46 9.27 -6.82
CA PHE A 6 0.50 7.92 -6.28
C PHE A 6 0.76 7.95 -4.77
N LEU A 7 -0.27 7.61 -3.99
CA LEU A 7 -0.25 7.60 -2.53
C LEU A 7 -0.31 6.15 -2.01
N THR A 8 0.44 5.84 -0.95
CA THR A 8 0.44 4.49 -0.39
C THR A 8 0.26 4.52 1.14
N LEU A 9 -0.62 3.65 1.63
CA LEU A 9 -0.80 3.37 3.05
C LEU A 9 -0.10 2.06 3.41
N TYR A 10 0.93 2.17 4.26
CA TYR A 10 1.68 1.06 4.82
C TYR A 10 1.24 0.70 6.24
N GLY A 11 1.60 -0.47 6.68
CA GLY A 11 1.33 -0.98 8.03
C GLY A 11 1.26 -2.50 8.06
N ILE A 12 1.30 -3.07 9.24
CA ILE A 12 1.16 -4.52 9.42
C ILE A 12 -0.22 -5.02 8.99
N ASN A 13 -0.36 -6.33 8.81
CA ASN A 13 -1.65 -6.94 8.48
C ASN A 13 -2.67 -6.68 9.59
N ASN A 14 -3.93 -6.45 9.18
CA ASN A 14 -5.08 -6.19 10.07
C ASN A 14 -4.99 -4.91 10.92
N ILE A 15 -4.09 -3.97 10.57
CA ILE A 15 -4.00 -2.64 11.19
C ILE A 15 -5.09 -1.66 10.72
N GLY A 16 -5.91 -2.04 9.74
CA GLY A 16 -6.98 -1.19 9.21
C GLY A 16 -6.66 -0.45 7.93
N LYS A 17 -5.58 -0.79 7.22
CA LYS A 17 -5.20 -0.17 5.94
C LYS A 17 -6.37 -0.09 4.96
N SER A 18 -7.05 -1.22 4.67
CA SER A 18 -8.17 -1.27 3.71
C SER A 18 -9.32 -0.33 4.11
N THR A 19 -9.61 -0.25 5.41
CA THR A 19 -10.64 0.67 5.92
C THR A 19 -10.27 2.12 5.63
N HIS A 20 -9.05 2.51 5.98
CA HIS A 20 -8.61 3.90 5.87
C HIS A 20 -8.30 4.30 4.43
N SER A 21 -7.77 3.42 3.58
CA SER A 21 -7.57 3.68 2.16
C SER A 21 -8.89 3.94 1.43
N LYS A 22 -9.92 3.10 1.68
CA LYS A 22 -11.26 3.30 1.10
C LYS A 22 -11.93 4.58 1.60
N ARG A 23 -11.78 4.92 2.89
CA ARG A 23 -12.27 6.19 3.44
C ARG A 23 -11.55 7.40 2.84
N LEU A 24 -10.24 7.27 2.58
CA LEU A 24 -9.45 8.31 1.94
C LEU A 24 -9.94 8.56 0.51
N VAL A 25 -10.19 7.50 -0.26
CA VAL A 25 -10.81 7.61 -1.59
C VAL A 25 -12.13 8.36 -1.52
N GLN A 26 -13.04 7.97 -0.64
CA GLN A 26 -14.33 8.66 -0.47
C GLN A 26 -14.18 10.13 -0.04
N ARG A 27 -13.14 10.46 0.73
CA ARG A 27 -12.87 11.86 1.11
C ARG A 27 -12.33 12.65 -0.07
N LEU A 28 -11.39 12.09 -0.82
CA LEU A 28 -10.85 12.72 -2.03
C LEU A 28 -11.93 13.00 -3.07
N GLU A 29 -12.87 12.07 -3.30
CA GLU A 29 -14.02 12.29 -4.18
C GLU A 29 -14.87 13.49 -3.72
N ARG A 30 -15.18 13.55 -2.41
CA ARG A 30 -15.95 14.69 -1.85
C ARG A 30 -15.22 16.03 -1.95
N GLU A 31 -13.90 15.99 -1.91
CA GLU A 31 -13.06 17.19 -2.08
C GLU A 31 -12.86 17.59 -3.56
N GLY A 32 -13.44 16.82 -4.50
CA GLY A 32 -13.42 17.11 -5.93
C GLY A 32 -12.20 16.60 -6.68
N TYR A 33 -11.54 15.58 -6.18
CA TYR A 33 -10.48 14.85 -6.89
C TYR A 33 -11.04 13.63 -7.64
N ASP A 34 -10.24 13.01 -8.49
CA ASP A 34 -10.53 11.74 -9.18
C ASP A 34 -9.67 10.58 -8.60
N PRO A 35 -10.04 9.99 -7.46
CA PRO A 35 -9.25 8.96 -6.83
C PRO A 35 -9.56 7.57 -7.36
N VAL A 36 -8.56 6.68 -7.26
CA VAL A 36 -8.68 5.23 -7.52
C VAL A 36 -8.07 4.46 -6.35
N TYR A 37 -8.79 3.45 -5.85
CA TYR A 37 -8.26 2.53 -4.86
C TYR A 37 -7.57 1.35 -5.53
N LEU A 38 -6.36 1.02 -5.08
CA LEU A 38 -5.66 -0.22 -5.42
C LEU A 38 -5.26 -0.99 -4.16
N LYS A 39 -5.14 -2.30 -4.28
CA LYS A 39 -4.56 -3.15 -3.23
C LYS A 39 -3.55 -4.09 -3.86
N TYR A 40 -2.30 -4.02 -3.42
CA TYR A 40 -1.27 -4.95 -3.86
C TYR A 40 -1.19 -6.17 -2.92
N PRO A 41 -0.92 -7.37 -3.49
CA PRO A 41 -0.77 -7.65 -4.92
C PRO A 41 -2.12 -7.51 -5.66
N ILE A 42 -2.05 -7.20 -6.96
CA ILE A 42 -3.23 -7.09 -7.82
C ILE A 42 -3.64 -8.50 -8.24
N TYR A 43 -4.54 -9.12 -7.48
CA TYR A 43 -4.90 -10.54 -7.66
C TYR A 43 -5.62 -10.84 -8.98
N ASP A 44 -6.37 -9.87 -9.52
CA ASP A 44 -7.14 -10.05 -10.75
C ASP A 44 -6.33 -9.75 -12.02
N PHE A 45 -5.02 -9.47 -11.88
CA PHE A 45 -4.16 -9.12 -13.01
C PHE A 45 -3.32 -10.31 -13.47
N GLU A 46 -3.63 -10.81 -14.67
CA GLU A 46 -2.94 -11.94 -15.31
C GLU A 46 -1.51 -11.57 -15.77
N PRO A 47 -0.54 -12.52 -15.71
CA PRO A 47 -0.68 -13.88 -15.20
C PRO A 47 -0.39 -13.99 -13.69
N THR A 48 0.28 -13.02 -13.09
CA THR A 48 0.88 -13.10 -11.75
C THR A 48 -0.14 -12.98 -10.61
N GLY A 49 -1.24 -12.30 -10.80
CA GLY A 49 -2.28 -12.13 -9.77
C GLY A 49 -2.94 -13.44 -9.33
N PRO A 50 -3.52 -14.23 -10.24
CA PRO A 50 -4.09 -15.54 -9.91
C PRO A 50 -3.08 -16.53 -9.33
N GLU A 51 -1.82 -16.47 -9.76
CA GLU A 51 -0.75 -17.30 -9.21
C GLU A 51 -0.49 -16.93 -7.75
N LEU A 52 -0.34 -15.64 -7.42
CA LEU A 52 -0.21 -15.15 -6.04
C LEU A 52 -1.42 -15.52 -5.18
N ASP A 53 -2.65 -15.42 -5.70
CA ASP A 53 -3.85 -15.84 -4.99
C ASP A 53 -3.81 -17.33 -4.66
N ALA A 54 -3.41 -18.17 -5.62
CA ALA A 54 -3.28 -19.61 -5.42
C ALA A 54 -2.21 -19.96 -4.37
N ILE A 55 -1.07 -19.25 -4.37
CA ILE A 55 0.02 -19.46 -3.40
C ILE A 55 -0.41 -19.03 -2.01
N LEU A 56 -0.93 -17.81 -1.87
CA LEU A 56 -1.16 -17.19 -0.56
C LEU A 56 -2.40 -17.72 0.15
N ARG A 57 -3.45 -18.11 -0.60
CA ARG A 57 -4.74 -18.52 -0.02
C ARG A 57 -5.01 -20.01 -0.13
N LYS A 58 -4.48 -20.69 -1.15
CA LYS A 58 -4.74 -22.11 -1.40
C LYS A 58 -3.57 -23.02 -1.01
N GLY A 59 -2.46 -22.44 -0.56
CA GLY A 59 -1.28 -23.17 -0.12
C GLY A 59 -0.53 -23.91 -1.23
N HIS A 60 -0.66 -23.49 -2.48
CA HIS A 60 -0.01 -24.11 -3.63
C HIS A 60 1.50 -23.80 -3.73
N GLY A 61 2.05 -23.03 -2.81
CA GLY A 61 3.45 -22.59 -2.86
C GLY A 61 4.39 -23.28 -1.88
N LYS A 62 4.13 -24.54 -1.49
CA LYS A 62 4.93 -25.24 -0.48
C LYS A 62 6.40 -25.41 -0.85
N ASP A 63 6.73 -25.40 -2.14
CA ASP A 63 8.09 -25.58 -2.66
C ASP A 63 8.75 -24.24 -3.07
N LEU A 64 8.04 -23.09 -2.94
CA LEU A 64 8.58 -21.78 -3.27
C LEU A 64 9.45 -21.25 -2.13
N THR A 65 10.62 -20.76 -2.49
CA THR A 65 11.47 -20.01 -1.57
C THR A 65 10.93 -18.61 -1.34
N GLU A 66 11.38 -17.93 -0.28
CA GLU A 66 11.03 -16.52 -0.07
C GLU A 66 11.55 -15.62 -1.21
N VAL A 67 12.69 -16.00 -1.83
CA VAL A 67 13.22 -15.32 -3.03
C VAL A 67 12.22 -15.40 -4.19
N ASP A 68 11.69 -16.60 -4.47
CA ASP A 68 10.70 -16.80 -5.54
C ASP A 68 9.44 -15.98 -5.28
N LEU A 69 8.96 -15.98 -4.03
CA LEU A 69 7.76 -15.24 -3.64
C LEU A 69 7.94 -13.72 -3.77
N GLN A 70 9.07 -13.17 -3.32
CA GLN A 70 9.36 -11.75 -3.48
C GLN A 70 9.54 -11.34 -4.95
N THR A 71 10.13 -12.23 -5.76
CA THR A 71 10.25 -12.04 -7.20
C THR A 71 8.87 -12.00 -7.87
N LEU A 72 7.96 -12.89 -7.48
CA LEU A 72 6.59 -12.90 -8.00
C LEU A 72 5.78 -11.65 -7.58
N PHE A 73 5.97 -11.18 -6.34
CA PHE A 73 5.38 -9.90 -5.92
C PHE A 73 5.91 -8.71 -6.71
N MET A 74 7.22 -8.69 -7.00
CA MET A 74 7.81 -7.65 -7.83
C MET A 74 7.23 -7.70 -9.25
N GLN A 75 7.17 -8.91 -9.84
CA GLN A 75 6.63 -9.10 -11.19
C GLN A 75 5.18 -8.61 -11.28
N ASN A 76 4.33 -8.92 -10.29
CA ASN A 76 2.94 -8.43 -10.25
C ASN A 76 2.84 -6.89 -10.25
N ARG A 77 3.75 -6.21 -9.53
CA ARG A 77 3.82 -4.74 -9.57
C ARG A 77 4.28 -4.23 -10.93
N GLN A 78 5.31 -4.86 -11.50
CA GLN A 78 5.87 -4.50 -12.80
C GLN A 78 4.85 -4.68 -13.94
N ASP A 79 4.13 -5.80 -13.94
CA ASP A 79 3.11 -6.09 -14.95
C ASP A 79 1.97 -5.07 -14.91
N PHE A 80 1.59 -4.60 -13.72
CA PHE A 80 0.52 -3.62 -13.54
C PHE A 80 1.00 -2.16 -13.71
N GLU A 81 2.30 -1.89 -13.65
CA GLU A 81 2.84 -0.52 -13.67
C GLU A 81 2.39 0.34 -14.87
N PRO A 82 2.26 -0.18 -16.11
CA PRO A 82 1.73 0.61 -17.23
C PRO A 82 0.33 1.19 -16.95
N GLN A 83 -0.56 0.43 -16.33
CA GLN A 83 -1.90 0.89 -15.95
C GLN A 83 -1.84 1.92 -14.82
N LEU A 84 -0.97 1.70 -13.83
CA LEU A 84 -0.74 2.67 -12.75
C LEU A 84 -0.26 4.01 -13.31
N ARG A 85 0.72 4.00 -14.21
CA ARG A 85 1.23 5.21 -14.86
C ARG A 85 0.14 5.92 -15.67
N ALA A 86 -0.63 5.18 -16.46
CA ALA A 86 -1.73 5.73 -17.24
C ALA A 86 -2.79 6.42 -16.37
N MET A 87 -3.12 5.86 -15.19
CA MET A 87 -4.03 6.50 -14.24
C MET A 87 -3.49 7.82 -13.73
N ILE A 88 -2.21 7.87 -13.35
CA ILE A 88 -1.56 9.08 -12.84
C ILE A 88 -1.44 10.14 -13.94
N GLU A 89 -1.07 9.74 -15.16
CA GLU A 89 -1.00 10.62 -16.33
C GLU A 89 -2.37 11.20 -16.71
N ALA A 90 -3.45 10.43 -16.48
CA ALA A 90 -4.83 10.91 -16.64
C ALA A 90 -5.27 11.89 -15.53
N GLY A 91 -4.41 12.18 -14.54
CA GLY A 91 -4.71 13.11 -13.45
C GLY A 91 -5.38 12.46 -12.24
N LYS A 92 -5.43 11.12 -12.18
CA LYS A 92 -6.03 10.42 -11.04
C LYS A 92 -5.12 10.41 -9.82
N ILE A 93 -5.73 10.39 -8.63
CA ILE A 93 -5.03 10.12 -7.37
C ILE A 93 -5.17 8.63 -7.07
N VAL A 94 -4.10 7.87 -7.26
CA VAL A 94 -4.09 6.46 -6.92
C VAL A 94 -3.77 6.30 -5.45
N VAL A 95 -4.67 5.69 -4.69
CA VAL A 95 -4.52 5.35 -3.27
C VAL A 95 -4.29 3.85 -3.16
N ALA A 96 -3.05 3.45 -2.94
CA ALA A 96 -2.69 2.04 -2.81
C ALA A 96 -2.65 1.60 -1.34
N GLU A 97 -3.10 0.38 -1.11
CA GLU A 97 -2.85 -0.40 0.11
C GLU A 97 -1.71 -1.36 -0.19
N ASP A 98 -0.61 -1.21 0.56
CA ASP A 98 0.64 -1.92 0.34
C ASP A 98 1.30 -1.63 -1.02
N TYR A 99 2.61 -1.77 -1.12
CA TYR A 99 3.39 -1.69 -2.36
C TYR A 99 4.79 -2.26 -2.11
N THR A 100 5.85 -1.60 -2.63
CA THR A 100 7.23 -2.10 -2.55
C THR A 100 7.72 -2.31 -1.13
N GLN A 101 7.43 -1.36 -0.24
CA GLN A 101 7.96 -1.38 1.14
C GLN A 101 7.36 -2.51 2.00
N THR A 102 6.14 -2.94 1.69
CA THR A 102 5.56 -4.14 2.32
C THR A 102 6.36 -5.38 1.93
N GLY A 103 6.68 -5.56 0.64
CA GLY A 103 7.53 -6.68 0.18
C GLY A 103 8.91 -6.66 0.82
N ILE A 104 9.55 -5.48 0.88
CA ILE A 104 10.87 -5.32 1.51
C ILE A 104 10.79 -5.70 2.99
N ALA A 105 9.79 -5.20 3.72
CA ALA A 105 9.66 -5.50 5.15
C ALA A 105 9.41 -6.98 5.43
N TRP A 106 8.54 -7.63 4.67
CA TRP A 106 8.26 -9.06 4.84
C TRP A 106 9.43 -9.94 4.41
N GLY A 107 10.06 -9.67 3.27
CA GLY A 107 11.23 -10.43 2.80
C GLY A 107 12.39 -10.35 3.78
N THR A 108 12.70 -9.15 4.26
CA THR A 108 13.74 -8.93 5.28
C THR A 108 13.40 -9.61 6.61
N ALA A 109 12.16 -9.50 7.08
CA ALA A 109 11.73 -10.15 8.32
C ALA A 109 11.85 -11.68 8.26
N LYS A 110 11.74 -12.26 7.07
CA LYS A 110 11.91 -13.69 6.78
C LYS A 110 13.35 -14.11 6.44
N GLY A 111 14.29 -13.19 6.55
CA GLY A 111 15.72 -13.51 6.48
C GLY A 111 16.40 -13.18 5.16
N LEU A 112 15.72 -12.53 4.22
CA LEU A 112 16.40 -12.00 3.03
C LEU A 112 17.21 -10.74 3.37
N GLU A 113 18.31 -10.54 2.65
CA GLU A 113 19.08 -9.30 2.75
C GLU A 113 18.24 -8.12 2.27
N GLU A 114 18.08 -7.08 3.12
CA GLU A 114 17.27 -5.91 2.81
C GLU A 114 17.69 -5.24 1.49
N SER A 115 19.00 -5.10 1.27
CA SER A 115 19.57 -4.53 0.06
C SER A 115 19.20 -5.31 -1.21
N TRP A 116 19.08 -6.64 -1.11
CA TRP A 116 18.65 -7.45 -2.23
C TRP A 116 17.17 -7.21 -2.57
N VAL A 117 16.30 -7.15 -1.55
CA VAL A 117 14.87 -6.89 -1.78
C VAL A 117 14.64 -5.44 -2.24
N GLU A 118 15.45 -4.48 -1.77
CA GLU A 118 15.44 -3.11 -2.29
C GLU A 118 15.79 -3.06 -3.77
N ALA A 119 16.90 -3.69 -4.17
CA ALA A 119 17.36 -3.75 -5.56
C ALA A 119 16.33 -4.43 -6.47
N LEU A 120 15.68 -5.49 -6.00
CA LEU A 120 14.60 -6.17 -6.74
C LEU A 120 13.45 -5.22 -7.12
N ASN A 121 13.20 -4.17 -6.33
CA ASN A 121 12.11 -3.22 -6.54
C ASN A 121 12.60 -1.83 -7.03
N GLU A 122 13.87 -1.70 -7.41
CA GLU A 122 14.50 -0.40 -7.67
C GLU A 122 13.88 0.33 -8.87
N ASP A 123 13.58 -0.40 -9.93
CA ASP A 123 13.08 0.15 -11.19
C ASP A 123 11.56 0.44 -11.18
N LEU A 124 10.84 0.01 -10.14
CA LEU A 124 9.41 0.26 -10.04
C LEU A 124 9.12 1.74 -9.75
N LEU A 125 7.96 2.21 -10.21
CA LEU A 125 7.48 3.56 -9.95
C LEU A 125 7.52 3.86 -8.45
N LYS A 126 8.07 5.02 -8.07
CA LYS A 126 8.07 5.46 -6.66
C LYS A 126 6.80 6.20 -6.33
N GLU A 127 6.36 6.04 -5.10
CA GLU A 127 5.20 6.76 -4.57
C GLU A 127 5.53 8.25 -4.40
N ASP A 128 4.56 9.12 -4.71
CA ASP A 128 4.66 10.56 -4.44
C ASP A 128 4.46 10.87 -2.96
N PHE A 129 3.68 10.04 -2.27
CA PHE A 129 3.39 10.16 -0.84
C PHE A 129 3.16 8.79 -0.21
N SER A 130 3.74 8.58 0.95
CA SER A 130 3.53 7.36 1.73
C SER A 130 3.29 7.71 3.19
N LEU A 131 2.45 6.95 3.87
CA LEU A 131 2.28 7.02 5.31
C LEU A 131 2.27 5.63 5.95
N LEU A 132 2.62 5.57 7.22
CA LEU A 132 2.63 4.33 8.00
C LEU A 132 1.55 4.37 9.07
N LEU A 133 0.61 3.42 9.03
CA LEU A 133 -0.32 3.15 10.12
C LEU A 133 0.33 2.25 11.16
N ILE A 134 0.25 2.64 12.44
CA ILE A 134 0.73 1.87 13.58
C ILE A 134 -0.36 1.76 14.65
N GLY A 135 -0.23 0.80 15.56
CA GLY A 135 -1.17 0.61 16.66
C GLY A 135 -1.39 -0.85 16.96
N GLU A 136 -2.36 -1.12 17.81
CA GLU A 136 -2.76 -2.49 18.13
C GLU A 136 -3.53 -3.12 16.96
N ARG A 137 -3.10 -4.33 16.59
CA ARG A 137 -3.74 -5.14 15.55
C ARG A 137 -5.11 -5.60 16.02
N ALA A 138 -6.13 -5.54 15.16
CA ALA A 138 -7.43 -6.12 15.42
C ALA A 138 -7.33 -7.67 15.42
N MET A 139 -7.10 -8.26 16.59
CA MET A 139 -6.90 -9.71 16.78
C MET A 139 -8.09 -10.57 16.32
N HIS A 140 -9.26 -9.97 16.14
CA HIS A 140 -10.49 -10.69 15.81
C HIS A 140 -10.79 -10.78 14.30
N VAL A 141 -10.03 -10.10 13.46
CA VAL A 141 -10.21 -10.10 12.01
C VAL A 141 -9.02 -10.80 11.36
N LYS A 142 -8.96 -12.13 11.52
CA LYS A 142 -8.06 -12.93 10.68
C LYS A 142 -8.72 -13.05 9.31
N GLU A 143 -8.03 -12.66 8.24
CA GLU A 143 -8.39 -13.11 6.90
C GLU A 143 -8.20 -14.63 6.88
N GLU A 144 -9.30 -15.39 6.74
CA GLU A 144 -9.22 -16.85 6.71
C GLU A 144 -8.28 -17.29 5.59
N GLY A 145 -7.25 -18.06 5.92
CA GLY A 145 -6.34 -18.71 4.98
C GLY A 145 -4.99 -18.04 4.74
N HIS A 146 -4.68 -16.86 5.30
CA HIS A 146 -3.34 -16.26 5.14
C HIS A 146 -2.29 -16.96 6.00
N ILE A 147 -1.32 -17.61 5.36
CA ILE A 147 -0.23 -18.40 5.97
C ILE A 147 0.68 -17.57 6.90
N HIS A 148 0.71 -16.24 6.70
CA HIS A 148 1.63 -15.32 7.41
C HIS A 148 1.04 -14.63 8.65
N GLU A 149 -0.22 -14.83 8.96
CA GLU A 149 -0.90 -14.09 10.04
C GLU A 149 -0.78 -14.71 11.43
N SER A 150 -0.24 -15.93 11.53
CA SER A 150 -0.18 -16.70 12.77
C SER A 150 1.10 -16.49 13.58
N ASP A 151 2.13 -15.83 13.03
CA ASP A 151 3.41 -15.63 13.71
C ASP A 151 3.54 -14.18 14.20
N ASP A 152 3.16 -13.95 15.45
CA ASP A 152 3.21 -12.64 16.08
C ASP A 152 4.65 -12.07 16.17
N GLU A 153 5.67 -12.92 16.26
CA GLU A 153 7.07 -12.49 16.28
C GLU A 153 7.52 -11.98 14.89
N LEU A 154 7.06 -12.64 13.83
CA LEU A 154 7.32 -12.20 12.47
C LEU A 154 6.64 -10.84 12.20
N VAL A 155 5.37 -10.68 12.62
CA VAL A 155 4.64 -9.41 12.49
C VAL A 155 5.33 -8.28 13.25
N LYS A 156 5.87 -8.53 14.46
CA LYS A 156 6.66 -7.55 15.21
C LYS A 156 7.94 -7.14 14.47
N LYS A 157 8.63 -8.10 13.82
CA LYS A 157 9.79 -7.79 12.98
C LYS A 157 9.41 -6.90 11.80
N VAL A 158 8.31 -7.21 11.11
CA VAL A 158 7.78 -6.40 10.00
C VAL A 158 7.45 -4.99 10.46
N ASP A 159 6.73 -4.82 11.59
CA ASP A 159 6.42 -3.51 12.17
C ASP A 159 7.69 -2.70 12.45
N LYS A 160 8.69 -3.32 13.08
CA LYS A 160 9.98 -2.68 13.36
C LYS A 160 10.69 -2.20 12.09
N ILE A 161 10.69 -3.02 11.03
CA ILE A 161 11.29 -2.66 9.75
C ILE A 161 10.52 -1.50 9.11
N LEU A 162 9.17 -1.58 9.03
CA LEU A 162 8.36 -0.50 8.46
C LEU A 162 8.55 0.83 9.20
N ARG A 163 8.65 0.83 10.53
CA ARG A 163 8.96 2.04 11.32
C ARG A 163 10.36 2.60 11.00
N ALA A 164 11.35 1.74 10.84
CA ALA A 164 12.69 2.16 10.45
C ALA A 164 12.69 2.79 9.05
N ARG A 165 11.92 2.21 8.11
CA ARG A 165 11.76 2.74 6.76
C ARG A 165 10.99 4.05 6.75
N ALA A 166 9.89 4.17 7.50
CA ALA A 166 9.17 5.43 7.66
C ALA A 166 10.08 6.55 8.16
N LYS A 167 10.93 6.26 9.17
CA LYS A 167 11.93 7.21 9.66
C LYS A 167 12.97 7.56 8.58
N ARG A 168 13.48 6.56 7.83
CA ARG A 168 14.47 6.76 6.77
C ARG A 168 13.97 7.68 5.66
N PHE A 169 12.70 7.53 5.28
CA PHE A 169 12.07 8.25 4.17
C PHE A 169 11.24 9.46 4.62
N GLY A 170 11.14 9.72 5.92
CA GLY A 170 10.40 10.86 6.46
C GLY A 170 8.88 10.76 6.29
N TRP A 171 8.31 9.53 6.27
CA TRP A 171 6.87 9.36 6.14
C TRP A 171 6.15 9.75 7.42
N PRO A 172 4.96 10.36 7.33
CA PRO A 172 4.06 10.48 8.46
C PRO A 172 3.74 9.11 9.06
N VAL A 173 3.80 9.05 10.40
CA VAL A 173 3.43 7.84 11.16
C VAL A 173 2.17 8.15 11.93
N ILE A 174 1.08 7.46 11.60
CA ILE A 174 -0.24 7.67 12.19
C ILE A 174 -0.55 6.52 13.14
N GLU A 175 -0.67 6.83 14.42
CA GLU A 175 -1.14 5.88 15.42
C GLU A 175 -2.67 5.79 15.40
N LEU A 176 -3.19 4.56 15.38
CA LEU A 176 -4.63 4.34 15.44
C LEU A 176 -5.24 5.00 16.67
N GLN A 177 -6.27 5.77 16.46
CA GLN A 177 -7.05 6.42 17.50
C GLN A 177 -8.22 5.52 17.95
N PRO A 178 -8.85 5.80 19.10
CA PRO A 178 -9.98 5.02 19.59
C PRO A 178 -11.16 4.91 18.61
N THR A 179 -11.29 5.86 17.68
CA THR A 179 -12.31 5.81 16.65
C THR A 179 -11.69 5.86 15.25
N LYS A 180 -12.35 5.21 14.29
CA LYS A 180 -11.95 5.26 12.89
C LYS A 180 -11.98 6.69 12.32
N ASP A 181 -12.91 7.53 12.83
CA ASP A 181 -13.02 8.92 12.40
C ASP A 181 -11.82 9.73 12.85
N ALA A 182 -11.42 9.61 14.12
CA ALA A 182 -10.26 10.33 14.64
C ALA A 182 -8.96 9.92 13.92
N THR A 183 -8.76 8.62 13.64
CA THR A 183 -7.62 8.16 12.84
C THR A 183 -7.68 8.74 11.42
N HIS A 184 -8.88 8.75 10.81
CA HIS A 184 -9.05 9.23 9.44
C HIS A 184 -8.76 10.73 9.32
N GLU A 185 -9.13 11.55 10.30
CA GLU A 185 -8.80 12.99 10.30
C GLU A 185 -7.28 13.23 10.37
N LEU A 186 -6.53 12.41 11.12
CA LEU A 186 -5.07 12.49 11.13
C LEU A 186 -4.47 12.12 9.76
N ILE A 187 -4.97 11.06 9.13
CA ILE A 187 -4.56 10.67 7.77
C ILE A 187 -4.87 11.80 6.78
N TRP A 188 -6.07 12.36 6.86
CA TRP A 188 -6.49 13.43 5.97
C TRP A 188 -5.61 14.66 6.10
N ALA A 189 -5.27 15.07 7.31
CA ALA A 189 -4.43 16.24 7.54
C ALA A 189 -3.07 16.13 6.82
N GLU A 190 -2.44 14.95 6.84
CA GLU A 190 -1.16 14.71 6.15
C GLU A 190 -1.35 14.67 4.62
N VAL A 191 -2.40 14.01 4.14
CA VAL A 191 -2.70 13.94 2.71
C VAL A 191 -3.08 15.32 2.15
N GLU A 192 -3.90 16.09 2.87
CA GLU A 192 -4.29 17.45 2.46
C GLU A 192 -3.07 18.36 2.32
N LYS A 193 -2.15 18.31 3.30
CA LYS A 193 -0.88 19.04 3.22
C LYS A 193 -0.09 18.65 1.98
N PHE A 194 0.07 17.35 1.71
CA PHE A 194 0.75 16.87 0.50
C PHE A 194 0.07 17.41 -0.77
N LEU A 195 -1.27 17.35 -0.85
CA LEU A 195 -2.01 17.82 -2.02
C LEU A 195 -1.84 19.33 -2.26
N GLN A 196 -1.79 20.13 -1.20
CA GLN A 196 -1.53 21.58 -1.29
C GLN A 196 -0.11 21.87 -1.81
N GLU A 197 0.88 21.09 -1.39
CA GLU A 197 2.28 21.28 -1.75
C GLU A 197 2.62 20.71 -3.15
N SER A 198 1.94 19.64 -3.58
CA SER A 198 2.27 18.90 -4.82
C SER A 198 1.67 19.50 -6.10
N GLY A 199 0.68 20.37 -5.98
CA GLY A 199 -0.04 20.96 -7.12
C GLY A 199 -0.94 19.97 -7.86
N VAL A 200 -1.38 18.90 -7.20
CA VAL A 200 -2.41 17.98 -7.73
C VAL A 200 -3.72 18.77 -7.90
N ALA A 201 -4.29 18.72 -9.10
CA ALA A 201 -5.46 19.52 -9.43
C ALA A 201 -6.77 18.78 -9.07
N LYS A 202 -7.75 19.55 -8.58
CA LYS A 202 -9.14 19.08 -8.50
C LYS A 202 -9.76 18.98 -9.89
N LEU A 203 -10.76 18.12 -10.04
CA LEU A 203 -11.58 18.09 -11.24
C LEU A 203 -12.16 19.50 -11.50
N ALA A 204 -12.12 19.94 -12.76
CA ALA A 204 -12.80 21.16 -13.12
C ALA A 204 -14.28 21.02 -12.73
N SER A 205 -14.79 21.94 -11.92
CA SER A 205 -16.22 21.97 -11.62
C SER A 205 -16.98 22.00 -12.94
N GLN A 206 -17.72 20.94 -13.25
CA GLN A 206 -18.66 20.99 -14.38
C GLN A 206 -19.62 22.13 -14.06
N GLY A 207 -19.44 23.23 -14.79
CA GLY A 207 -20.31 24.38 -14.64
C GLY A 207 -21.75 23.91 -14.73
N ALA A 208 -22.53 24.26 -13.70
CA ALA A 208 -23.97 24.09 -13.75
C ALA A 208 -24.48 24.89 -14.96
N ALA A 209 -24.90 24.16 -15.98
CA ALA A 209 -25.62 24.73 -17.12
C ALA A 209 -27.09 24.85 -16.78
#